data_4ff2d46c18b50f65a82d8def335f7675
#
_entry.id   4ff2d46c18b50f65a82d8def335f7675
#
_cell.length_a   1.000
_cell.length_b   1.000
_cell.length_c   1.000
_cell.angle_alpha   90.00
_cell.angle_beta   90.00
_cell.angle_gamma   90.00
#
_symmetry.space_group_name_H-M   'P 1'
#
loop_
_entity.id
_entity.type
_entity.pdbx_description
1 polymer ?
#
loop_
_entity_poly.entity_id
_entity_poly.type
_entity_poly.pdbx_seq_one_letter_code
_entity_poly.pdbx_strand_id
1 'polypeptide(L)'
;MDADKLVTKMMAGRLTRRDLNKALAAAGLALVAGPLLRRPAQAAAEDHPTFFTWANYEVPEMHQPYIKKYGESPNFAVWGDEEEALTKMRAGFKPDMTMPCSYKVTPWNDAGLLAPIDRSRLSNWPDVLEPLREVPDTSFGEAHPWVCAWWGLTSITYRTDLVDIQEESLGLLWDERYAGKIALFDSLIDGVMMAAIYSGAKNPFDMTKEETEKVQELLVKQKPLLRFYSNSTTEIEQALASGEVVAATTWNDSPLRLLEQGLPVKFMRPKEGAMTWTCGLSLMKEADPAKLDRTYDLIDAFLSPETGEYWIKNFGMGHSNKKSFDRVPEDELAKRGLSRQPEEYLKHGIFQATIRNEAELQGIFEAVKAGL
;
A
#
# COMPACT_ATOMS: atom_id res chain seq x y z
N MET A 1 45.95 6.14 12.91
CA MET A 1 46.03 6.41 11.45
C MET A 1 45.70 7.89 11.31
N ASP A 2 46.53 8.63 10.60
CA ASP A 2 46.41 10.09 10.47
C ASP A 2 45.14 10.48 9.74
N ALA A 3 44.43 11.51 10.22
CA ALA A 3 43.14 11.94 9.66
C ALA A 3 43.21 12.28 8.15
N ASP A 4 44.34 12.90 7.75
CA ASP A 4 44.58 13.28 6.35
C ASP A 4 44.67 12.04 5.41
N LYS A 5 45.28 10.95 5.91
CA LYS A 5 45.33 9.68 5.14
C LYS A 5 43.96 9.00 5.05
N LEU A 6 43.07 9.23 6.01
CA LEU A 6 41.71 8.71 5.98
C LEU A 6 40.87 9.45 4.94
N VAL A 7 40.96 10.79 4.96
CA VAL A 7 40.26 11.66 3.98
C VAL A 7 40.72 11.35 2.56
N THR A 8 42.02 11.19 2.34
CA THR A 8 42.59 10.85 1.04
C THR A 8 42.10 9.49 0.51
N LYS A 9 42.00 8.48 1.37
CA LYS A 9 41.45 7.16 1.01
C LYS A 9 39.93 7.22 0.76
N MET A 10 39.21 8.04 1.48
CA MET A 10 37.76 8.25 1.28
C MET A 10 37.49 8.91 -0.05
N MET A 11 38.21 9.97 -0.41
CA MET A 11 38.11 10.66 -1.68
C MET A 11 38.53 9.79 -2.88
N ALA A 12 39.40 8.81 -2.65
CA ALA A 12 39.85 7.85 -3.66
C ALA A 12 38.95 6.59 -3.77
N GLY A 13 37.82 6.50 -3.03
CA GLY A 13 36.94 5.32 -3.04
C GLY A 13 37.60 4.03 -2.51
N ARG A 14 38.72 4.13 -1.77
CA ARG A 14 39.55 3.00 -1.29
C ARG A 14 39.46 2.75 0.21
N LEU A 15 38.42 3.29 0.87
CA LEU A 15 38.20 3.07 2.30
C LEU A 15 37.72 1.64 2.57
N THR A 16 38.48 0.88 3.36
CA THR A 16 38.07 -0.46 3.77
C THR A 16 37.38 -0.43 5.13
N ARG A 17 36.53 -1.43 5.44
CA ARG A 17 35.91 -1.60 6.77
C ARG A 17 36.98 -1.65 7.90
N ARG A 18 38.17 -2.17 7.60
CA ARG A 18 39.30 -2.25 8.54
C ARG A 18 39.91 -0.87 8.82
N ASP A 19 39.93 0.01 7.81
CA ASP A 19 40.42 1.39 7.97
C ASP A 19 39.42 2.21 8.81
N LEU A 20 38.13 2.02 8.61
CA LEU A 20 37.08 2.66 9.38
C LEU A 20 37.10 2.22 10.87
N ASN A 21 37.25 0.94 11.14
CA ASN A 21 37.32 0.40 12.51
C ASN A 21 38.58 0.89 13.24
N LYS A 22 39.72 1.05 12.55
CA LYS A 22 40.94 1.62 13.14
C LYS A 22 40.80 3.11 13.46
N ALA A 23 40.05 3.85 12.63
CA ALA A 23 39.79 5.26 12.87
C ALA A 23 38.86 5.49 14.07
N LEU A 24 37.81 4.70 14.19
CA LEU A 24 36.89 4.72 15.31
C LEU A 24 37.58 4.34 16.63
N ALA A 25 38.45 3.34 16.59
CA ALA A 25 39.28 2.96 17.76
C ALA A 25 40.26 4.07 18.17
N ALA A 26 40.84 4.80 17.22
CA ALA A 26 41.77 5.90 17.48
C ALA A 26 41.08 7.18 17.97
N ALA A 27 39.78 7.35 17.67
CA ALA A 27 38.97 8.49 18.11
C ALA A 27 38.40 8.33 19.52
N GLY A 28 38.77 7.26 20.26
CA GLY A 28 38.20 6.98 21.58
C GLY A 28 36.71 6.62 21.58
N LEU A 29 36.12 6.56 20.43
CA LEU A 29 34.81 5.95 20.18
C LEU A 29 35.04 4.43 20.04
N ALA A 30 35.50 3.80 21.11
CA ALA A 30 35.24 2.39 21.31
C ALA A 30 33.70 2.31 21.30
N LEU A 31 33.11 2.02 20.17
CA LEU A 31 31.88 1.25 20.15
C LEU A 31 32.21 0.07 21.07
N VAL A 32 31.71 0.15 22.32
CA VAL A 32 31.45 -1.04 23.07
C VAL A 32 30.61 -1.82 22.07
N ALA A 33 31.27 -2.75 21.38
CA ALA A 33 30.59 -3.90 20.84
C ALA A 33 30.15 -4.66 22.11
N GLY A 34 29.18 -4.04 22.82
CA GLY A 34 28.19 -4.84 23.48
C GLY A 34 27.76 -5.81 22.40
N PRO A 35 27.56 -7.09 22.70
CA PRO A 35 27.03 -7.98 21.70
C PRO A 35 25.85 -7.21 21.13
N LEU A 36 26.01 -6.65 19.90
CA LEU A 36 24.89 -6.52 19.03
C LEU A 36 24.29 -7.90 19.19
N LEU A 37 23.22 -7.94 19.98
CA LEU A 37 22.33 -9.06 19.99
C LEU A 37 22.01 -9.21 18.51
N ARG A 38 22.88 -9.95 17.79
CA ARG A 38 22.39 -10.77 16.71
C ARG A 38 21.25 -11.49 17.43
N ARG A 39 20.04 -10.98 17.28
CA ARG A 39 18.91 -11.89 17.33
C ARG A 39 19.44 -13.06 16.52
N PRO A 40 19.61 -14.24 17.11
CA PRO A 40 19.96 -15.40 16.33
C PRO A 40 18.96 -15.29 15.17
N ALA A 41 19.44 -15.33 13.92
CA ALA A 41 18.56 -15.58 12.80
C ALA A 41 17.84 -16.82 13.28
N GLN A 42 16.60 -16.66 13.74
CA GLN A 42 15.84 -17.72 14.37
C GLN A 42 15.80 -18.74 13.25
N ALA A 43 16.45 -19.89 13.47
CA ALA A 43 16.46 -20.94 12.46
C ALA A 43 15.00 -21.12 12.11
N ALA A 44 14.66 -20.86 10.84
CA ALA A 44 13.27 -20.91 10.39
C ALA A 44 12.71 -22.21 10.96
N ALA A 45 11.67 -22.13 11.78
CA ALA A 45 11.10 -23.33 12.40
C ALA A 45 10.59 -24.18 11.24
N GLU A 46 11.17 -25.36 11.03
CA GLU A 46 10.94 -26.19 9.84
C GLU A 46 9.46 -26.45 9.61
N ASP A 47 8.66 -26.45 10.69
CA ASP A 47 7.23 -26.72 10.68
C ASP A 47 6.34 -25.50 10.39
N HIS A 48 6.86 -24.26 10.36
CA HIS A 48 6.07 -23.06 10.14
C HIS A 48 6.09 -22.63 8.67
N PRO A 49 4.96 -22.14 8.11
CA PRO A 49 4.92 -21.61 6.76
C PRO A 49 5.78 -20.36 6.64
N THR A 50 6.29 -20.13 5.44
CA THR A 50 6.97 -18.89 5.07
C THR A 50 5.97 -17.93 4.44
N PHE A 51 5.75 -16.81 5.08
CA PHE A 51 4.95 -15.70 4.55
C PHE A 51 5.86 -14.66 3.90
N PHE A 52 5.71 -14.49 2.59
CA PHE A 52 6.44 -13.50 1.80
C PHE A 52 5.58 -12.25 1.66
N THR A 53 5.96 -11.16 2.29
CA THR A 53 5.11 -9.98 2.51
C THR A 53 5.89 -8.67 2.48
N TRP A 54 5.16 -7.56 2.58
CA TRP A 54 5.72 -6.23 2.77
C TRP A 54 6.52 -6.11 4.06
N ALA A 55 7.54 -5.28 4.07
CA ALA A 55 8.24 -4.93 5.30
C ALA A 55 7.28 -4.30 6.33
N ASN A 56 7.51 -4.58 7.60
CA ASN A 56 6.69 -4.15 8.75
C ASN A 56 5.35 -4.90 8.93
N TYR A 57 5.07 -5.95 8.13
CA TYR A 57 3.90 -6.79 8.32
C TYR A 57 4.20 -8.07 9.11
N GLU A 58 5.46 -8.25 9.50
CA GLU A 58 5.94 -9.36 10.33
C GLU A 58 5.67 -9.19 11.84
N VAL A 59 4.96 -8.12 12.23
CA VAL A 59 4.69 -7.83 13.65
C VAL A 59 3.71 -8.85 14.26
N PRO A 60 3.98 -9.35 15.48
CA PRO A 60 3.16 -10.38 16.12
C PRO A 60 1.68 -10.03 16.26
N GLU A 61 1.37 -8.76 16.42
CA GLU A 61 0.00 -8.25 16.58
C GLU A 61 -0.89 -8.54 15.38
N MET A 62 -0.32 -8.71 14.19
CA MET A 62 -1.07 -9.00 12.95
C MET A 62 -1.44 -10.48 12.79
N HIS A 63 -0.91 -11.37 13.63
CA HIS A 63 -1.19 -12.81 13.55
C HIS A 63 -1.29 -13.48 14.93
N GLN A 64 -1.82 -12.75 15.91
CA GLN A 64 -1.98 -13.25 17.29
C GLN A 64 -2.76 -14.59 17.39
N PRO A 65 -3.86 -14.84 16.63
CA PRO A 65 -4.52 -16.13 16.69
C PRO A 65 -3.62 -17.30 16.29
N TYR A 66 -2.73 -17.08 15.32
CA TYR A 66 -1.73 -18.07 14.91
C TYR A 66 -0.73 -18.34 16.04
N ILE A 67 -0.17 -17.29 16.65
CA ILE A 67 0.78 -17.44 17.79
C ILE A 67 0.10 -18.15 18.96
N LYS A 68 -1.15 -17.82 19.28
CA LYS A 68 -1.90 -18.52 20.36
C LYS A 68 -2.05 -20.01 20.09
N LYS A 69 -2.19 -20.42 18.83
CA LYS A 69 -2.36 -21.81 18.44
C LYS A 69 -1.04 -22.59 18.42
N TYR A 70 0.03 -21.97 17.94
CA TYR A 70 1.31 -22.65 17.65
C TYR A 70 2.48 -22.24 18.55
N GLY A 71 2.31 -21.24 19.41
CA GLY A 71 3.29 -20.79 20.39
C GLY A 71 4.31 -19.77 19.84
N GLU A 72 4.44 -19.64 18.52
CA GLU A 72 5.42 -18.75 17.88
C GLU A 72 4.89 -18.21 16.54
N SER A 73 5.57 -17.18 16.00
CA SER A 73 5.27 -16.58 14.71
C SER A 73 5.63 -17.50 13.54
N PRO A 74 5.01 -17.33 12.36
CA PRO A 74 5.45 -18.00 11.15
C PRO A 74 6.84 -17.48 10.72
N ASN A 75 7.41 -18.10 9.69
CA ASN A 75 8.59 -17.58 9.04
C ASN A 75 8.22 -16.43 8.12
N PHE A 76 9.05 -15.37 8.09
CA PHE A 76 8.84 -14.22 7.21
C PHE A 76 9.99 -14.03 6.24
N ALA A 77 9.63 -13.67 5.01
CA ALA A 77 10.50 -13.03 4.05
C ALA A 77 9.84 -11.73 3.60
N VAL A 78 10.63 -10.69 3.37
CA VAL A 78 10.08 -9.38 3.03
C VAL A 78 10.53 -8.91 1.65
N TRP A 79 9.71 -8.06 1.06
CA TRP A 79 9.99 -7.37 -0.18
C TRP A 79 9.84 -5.84 -0.02
N GLY A 80 10.41 -5.09 -0.96
CA GLY A 80 10.23 -3.64 -1.06
C GLY A 80 9.10 -3.24 -1.99
N ASP A 81 8.87 -4.04 -3.06
CA ASP A 81 7.79 -3.85 -4.03
C ASP A 81 7.38 -5.20 -4.67
N GLU A 82 6.21 -5.20 -5.33
CA GLU A 82 5.61 -6.42 -5.90
C GLU A 82 6.35 -6.93 -7.15
N GLU A 83 7.09 -6.10 -7.86
CA GLU A 83 7.92 -6.52 -9.01
C GLU A 83 9.18 -7.25 -8.52
N GLU A 84 9.78 -6.78 -7.44
CA GLU A 84 10.86 -7.50 -6.73
C GLU A 84 10.37 -8.87 -6.26
N ALA A 85 9.18 -8.91 -5.66
CA ALA A 85 8.58 -10.16 -5.18
C ALA A 85 8.37 -11.15 -6.34
N LEU A 86 7.75 -10.70 -7.44
CA LEU A 86 7.52 -11.53 -8.62
C LEU A 86 8.84 -12.05 -9.21
N THR A 87 9.86 -11.21 -9.28
CA THR A 87 11.18 -11.57 -9.78
C THR A 87 11.83 -12.65 -8.91
N LYS A 88 11.79 -12.51 -7.59
CA LYS A 88 12.33 -13.51 -6.65
C LYS A 88 11.61 -14.86 -6.77
N MET A 89 10.28 -14.85 -6.88
CA MET A 89 9.50 -16.08 -7.04
C MET A 89 9.80 -16.77 -8.38
N ARG A 90 9.91 -16.01 -9.48
CA ARG A 90 10.33 -16.53 -10.79
C ARG A 90 11.76 -17.08 -10.78
N ALA A 91 12.63 -16.53 -9.94
CA ALA A 91 14.00 -17.04 -9.74
C ALA A 91 14.07 -18.29 -8.85
N GLY A 92 12.93 -18.81 -8.40
CA GLY A 92 12.85 -20.08 -7.65
C GLY A 92 12.68 -19.93 -6.13
N PHE A 93 12.43 -18.73 -5.61
CA PHE A 93 12.03 -18.56 -4.22
C PHE A 93 10.60 -19.08 -4.02
N LYS A 94 10.40 -20.00 -3.07
CA LYS A 94 9.14 -20.71 -2.83
C LYS A 94 8.59 -20.43 -1.44
N PRO A 95 7.85 -19.34 -1.25
CA PRO A 95 7.09 -19.13 -0.02
C PRO A 95 5.84 -20.01 0.01
N ASP A 96 5.23 -20.17 1.18
CA ASP A 96 3.97 -20.90 1.33
C ASP A 96 2.75 -20.01 1.07
N MET A 97 2.86 -18.73 1.41
CA MET A 97 1.86 -17.71 1.12
C MET A 97 2.49 -16.36 0.86
N THR A 98 1.72 -15.49 0.24
CA THR A 98 2.13 -14.13 -0.10
C THR A 98 0.94 -13.16 -0.04
N MET A 99 1.20 -11.86 -0.26
CA MET A 99 0.20 -10.81 -0.10
C MET A 99 0.24 -9.77 -1.21
N PRO A 100 -0.25 -10.10 -2.41
CA PRO A 100 -0.40 -9.13 -3.47
C PRO A 100 -1.62 -8.22 -3.27
N CYS A 101 -1.55 -7.00 -3.78
CA CYS A 101 -2.74 -6.19 -3.97
C CYS A 101 -3.54 -6.69 -5.20
N SER A 102 -4.83 -6.37 -5.28
CA SER A 102 -5.76 -6.96 -6.26
C SER A 102 -5.28 -6.86 -7.70
N TYR A 103 -4.72 -5.73 -8.10
CA TYR A 103 -4.22 -5.48 -9.46
C TYR A 103 -3.01 -6.35 -9.87
N LYS A 104 -2.37 -7.03 -8.91
CA LYS A 104 -1.25 -7.96 -9.19
C LYS A 104 -1.68 -9.44 -9.17
N VAL A 105 -2.92 -9.75 -8.78
CA VAL A 105 -3.39 -11.13 -8.70
C VAL A 105 -3.42 -11.79 -10.08
N THR A 106 -3.96 -11.11 -11.10
CA THR A 106 -3.99 -11.63 -12.47
C THR A 106 -2.58 -11.94 -13.01
N PRO A 107 -1.61 -11.00 -13.05
CA PRO A 107 -0.27 -11.32 -13.57
C PRO A 107 0.47 -12.41 -12.77
N TRP A 108 0.22 -12.54 -11.47
CA TRP A 108 0.83 -13.61 -10.67
C TRP A 108 0.16 -14.96 -10.90
N ASN A 109 -1.17 -14.97 -11.10
CA ASN A 109 -1.90 -16.17 -11.48
C ASN A 109 -1.49 -16.66 -12.89
N ASP A 110 -1.36 -15.76 -13.85
CA ASP A 110 -0.92 -16.07 -15.22
C ASP A 110 0.53 -16.60 -15.26
N ALA A 111 1.37 -16.15 -14.32
CA ALA A 111 2.70 -16.69 -14.12
C ALA A 111 2.68 -18.10 -13.47
N GLY A 112 1.50 -18.63 -13.13
CA GLY A 112 1.33 -19.97 -12.55
C GLY A 112 1.81 -20.10 -11.11
N LEU A 113 1.89 -18.99 -10.36
CA LEU A 113 2.44 -18.94 -9.00
C LEU A 113 1.40 -19.22 -7.92
N LEU A 114 0.13 -18.94 -8.17
CA LEU A 114 -0.93 -18.98 -7.19
C LEU A 114 -1.71 -20.30 -7.22
N ALA A 115 -2.23 -20.70 -6.06
CA ALA A 115 -3.13 -21.85 -5.89
C ALA A 115 -4.51 -21.38 -5.40
N PRO A 116 -5.60 -22.06 -5.77
CA PRO A 116 -6.91 -21.78 -5.21
C PRO A 116 -6.95 -21.92 -3.70
N ILE A 117 -7.62 -21.00 -3.01
CA ILE A 117 -7.88 -21.03 -1.59
C ILE A 117 -9.26 -21.67 -1.37
N ASP A 118 -9.32 -22.72 -0.58
CA ASP A 118 -10.58 -23.27 -0.08
C ASP A 118 -11.11 -22.37 1.05
N ARG A 119 -12.01 -21.47 0.69
CA ARG A 119 -12.61 -20.49 1.62
C ARG A 119 -13.40 -21.14 2.76
N SER A 120 -13.84 -22.39 2.59
CA SER A 120 -14.56 -23.15 3.64
C SER A 120 -13.66 -23.51 4.84
N ARG A 121 -12.35 -23.49 4.64
CA ARG A 121 -11.34 -23.71 5.69
C ARG A 121 -11.05 -22.46 6.52
N LEU A 122 -11.54 -21.29 6.13
CA LEU A 122 -11.31 -20.01 6.79
C LEU A 122 -12.50 -19.68 7.70
N SER A 123 -12.31 -19.79 9.02
CA SER A 123 -13.37 -19.57 10.01
C SER A 123 -13.86 -18.10 10.03
N ASN A 124 -13.00 -17.15 9.62
CA ASN A 124 -13.30 -15.74 9.53
C ASN A 124 -13.93 -15.33 8.17
N TRP A 125 -13.95 -16.22 7.17
CA TRP A 125 -14.53 -15.91 5.85
C TRP A 125 -15.99 -15.44 5.87
N PRO A 126 -16.90 -16.01 6.68
CA PRO A 126 -18.29 -15.53 6.78
C PRO A 126 -18.44 -14.09 7.27
N ASP A 127 -17.42 -13.54 7.91
CA ASP A 127 -17.40 -12.18 8.44
C ASP A 127 -16.69 -11.18 7.51
N VAL A 128 -16.14 -11.64 6.37
CA VAL A 128 -15.60 -10.76 5.35
C VAL A 128 -16.73 -9.94 4.73
N LEU A 129 -16.51 -8.63 4.61
CA LEU A 129 -17.43 -7.68 3.99
C LEU A 129 -17.81 -8.14 2.58
N GLU A 130 -19.11 -8.10 2.26
CA GLU A 130 -19.61 -8.64 1.00
C GLU A 130 -18.92 -8.06 -0.25
N PRO A 131 -18.71 -6.72 -0.36
CA PRO A 131 -18.01 -6.15 -1.52
C PRO A 131 -16.55 -6.60 -1.68
N LEU A 132 -15.94 -7.16 -0.62
CA LEU A 132 -14.55 -7.62 -0.63
C LEU A 132 -14.40 -9.13 -0.88
N ARG A 133 -15.52 -9.85 -1.06
CA ARG A 133 -15.50 -11.28 -1.37
C ARG A 133 -15.19 -11.55 -2.83
N GLU A 134 -15.62 -10.66 -3.72
CA GLU A 134 -15.45 -10.77 -5.17
C GLU A 134 -14.90 -9.44 -5.72
N VAL A 135 -13.62 -9.18 -5.46
CA VAL A 135 -12.91 -8.02 -5.99
C VAL A 135 -12.57 -8.28 -7.47
N PRO A 136 -12.66 -7.27 -8.35
CA PRO A 136 -12.31 -7.43 -9.76
C PRO A 136 -10.90 -8.01 -9.96
N ASP A 137 -10.73 -8.85 -10.97
CA ASP A 137 -9.46 -9.46 -11.40
C ASP A 137 -8.78 -10.38 -10.36
N THR A 138 -9.53 -10.86 -9.33
CA THR A 138 -8.99 -11.74 -8.29
C THR A 138 -9.54 -13.16 -8.29
N SER A 139 -10.48 -13.46 -9.20
CA SER A 139 -11.12 -14.77 -9.34
C SER A 139 -11.06 -15.23 -10.80
N PHE A 140 -10.87 -16.54 -11.03
CA PHE A 140 -10.67 -17.16 -12.34
C PHE A 140 -11.60 -18.37 -12.50
N GLY A 141 -12.85 -18.12 -12.94
CA GLY A 141 -13.91 -19.12 -12.91
C GLY A 141 -14.25 -19.50 -11.46
N GLU A 142 -14.17 -20.78 -11.11
CA GLU A 142 -14.39 -21.26 -9.74
C GLU A 142 -13.14 -21.17 -8.86
N ALA A 143 -12.00 -20.75 -9.41
CA ALA A 143 -10.75 -20.65 -8.66
C ALA A 143 -10.62 -19.26 -8.01
N HIS A 144 -10.41 -19.24 -6.70
CA HIS A 144 -10.21 -18.05 -5.89
C HIS A 144 -8.82 -18.08 -5.23
N PRO A 145 -7.75 -17.68 -5.94
CA PRO A 145 -6.39 -17.76 -5.42
C PRO A 145 -6.04 -16.64 -4.43
N TRP A 146 -6.99 -15.80 -4.09
CA TRP A 146 -6.80 -14.61 -3.26
C TRP A 146 -8.01 -14.35 -2.36
N VAL A 147 -7.75 -13.83 -1.17
CA VAL A 147 -8.76 -13.34 -0.23
C VAL A 147 -8.35 -11.97 0.28
N CYS A 148 -9.27 -11.00 0.23
CA CYS A 148 -9.02 -9.65 0.71
C CYS A 148 -8.79 -9.65 2.22
N ALA A 149 -7.71 -9.02 2.68
CA ALA A 149 -7.41 -8.82 4.09
C ALA A 149 -7.67 -7.37 4.54
N TRP A 150 -7.28 -6.38 3.74
CA TRP A 150 -7.48 -4.98 4.04
C TRP A 150 -7.66 -4.13 2.79
N TRP A 151 -8.13 -2.93 3.02
CA TRP A 151 -8.42 -1.96 1.97
C TRP A 151 -8.15 -0.54 2.45
N GLY A 152 -7.94 0.34 1.50
CA GLY A 152 -7.83 1.76 1.74
C GLY A 152 -8.30 2.56 0.55
N LEU A 153 -8.22 3.87 0.69
CA LEU A 153 -8.67 4.80 -0.32
C LEU A 153 -7.52 5.68 -0.78
N THR A 154 -7.49 5.97 -2.07
CA THR A 154 -6.72 7.07 -2.64
C THR A 154 -7.71 8.15 -3.06
N SER A 155 -7.51 9.36 -2.55
CA SER A 155 -8.35 10.51 -2.86
C SER A 155 -7.58 11.81 -2.62
N ILE A 156 -8.27 12.92 -2.46
CA ILE A 156 -7.68 14.24 -2.24
C ILE A 156 -7.68 14.54 -0.74
N THR A 157 -6.53 14.87 -0.18
CA THR A 157 -6.44 15.59 1.10
C THR A 157 -6.31 17.07 0.81
N TYR A 158 -7.15 17.89 1.44
CA TYR A 158 -7.15 19.34 1.25
C TYR A 158 -7.24 20.11 2.57
N ARG A 159 -6.69 21.32 2.57
CA ARG A 159 -6.73 22.26 3.69
C ARG A 159 -8.09 22.96 3.72
N THR A 160 -8.88 22.71 4.78
CA THR A 160 -10.24 23.27 4.92
C THR A 160 -10.27 24.76 5.22
N ASP A 161 -9.16 25.34 5.66
CA ASP A 161 -8.98 26.77 5.90
C ASP A 161 -8.51 27.54 4.66
N LEU A 162 -8.05 26.84 3.61
CA LEU A 162 -7.51 27.44 2.39
C LEU A 162 -8.31 27.09 1.12
N VAL A 163 -9.14 26.06 1.20
CA VAL A 163 -9.95 25.56 0.07
C VAL A 163 -11.42 25.78 0.35
N ASP A 164 -12.08 26.58 -0.48
CA ASP A 164 -13.53 26.80 -0.44
C ASP A 164 -14.21 26.03 -1.58
N ILE A 165 -14.84 24.91 -1.23
CA ILE A 165 -15.62 24.07 -2.15
C ILE A 165 -17.01 23.82 -1.57
N GLN A 166 -18.02 23.83 -2.44
CA GLN A 166 -19.41 23.56 -2.05
C GLN A 166 -19.74 22.07 -2.15
N GLU A 167 -19.03 21.34 -2.97
CA GLU A 167 -19.21 19.94 -3.22
C GLU A 167 -17.85 19.24 -3.33
N GLU A 168 -17.74 18.05 -2.75
CA GLU A 168 -16.56 17.22 -2.86
C GLU A 168 -16.52 16.52 -4.24
N SER A 169 -15.55 16.91 -5.05
CA SER A 169 -15.36 16.42 -6.42
C SER A 169 -13.88 16.32 -6.74
N LEU A 170 -13.48 15.32 -7.52
CA LEU A 170 -12.13 15.25 -8.10
C LEU A 170 -11.80 16.46 -8.95
N GLY A 171 -12.81 17.21 -9.39
CA GLY A 171 -12.65 18.47 -10.10
C GLY A 171 -11.78 19.51 -9.38
N LEU A 172 -11.56 19.38 -8.06
CA LEU A 172 -10.62 20.22 -7.32
C LEU A 172 -9.20 20.16 -7.91
N LEU A 173 -8.79 19.02 -8.50
CA LEU A 173 -7.48 18.89 -9.15
C LEU A 173 -7.36 19.67 -10.46
N TRP A 174 -8.46 20.23 -10.97
CA TRP A 174 -8.54 21.07 -12.17
C TRP A 174 -9.06 22.48 -11.88
N ASP A 175 -9.17 22.86 -10.59
CA ASP A 175 -9.67 24.17 -10.20
C ASP A 175 -8.58 25.24 -10.33
N GLU A 176 -8.72 26.11 -11.33
CA GLU A 176 -7.77 27.19 -11.64
C GLU A 176 -7.56 28.18 -10.47
N ARG A 177 -8.51 28.26 -9.53
CA ARG A 177 -8.35 29.10 -8.32
C ARG A 177 -7.15 28.67 -7.46
N TYR A 178 -6.75 27.41 -7.57
CA TYR A 178 -5.64 26.83 -6.83
C TYR A 178 -4.43 26.50 -7.70
N ALA A 179 -4.30 27.16 -8.87
CA ALA A 179 -3.16 26.97 -9.76
C ALA A 179 -1.82 27.16 -9.03
N GLY A 180 -0.90 26.22 -9.22
CA GLY A 180 0.41 26.17 -8.56
C GLY A 180 0.36 25.78 -7.08
N LYS A 181 -0.80 25.30 -6.59
CA LYS A 181 -1.00 24.86 -5.19
C LYS A 181 -1.59 23.47 -5.07
N ILE A 182 -1.49 22.65 -6.10
CA ILE A 182 -1.96 21.26 -6.13
C ILE A 182 -0.75 20.35 -6.30
N ALA A 183 -0.68 19.24 -5.58
CA ALA A 183 0.32 18.20 -5.78
C ALA A 183 -0.35 16.85 -6.08
N LEU A 184 0.33 16.03 -6.87
CA LEU A 184 -0.08 14.65 -7.10
C LEU A 184 1.02 13.70 -6.66
N PHE A 185 0.62 12.55 -6.13
CA PHE A 185 1.53 11.42 -6.01
C PHE A 185 1.90 10.95 -7.42
N ASP A 186 3.20 10.70 -7.67
CA ASP A 186 3.72 10.38 -9.01
C ASP A 186 3.45 8.92 -9.38
N SER A 187 2.19 8.63 -9.68
CA SER A 187 1.74 7.31 -10.11
C SER A 187 0.64 7.40 -11.16
N LEU A 188 0.45 6.34 -11.93
CA LEU A 188 -0.68 6.23 -12.85
C LEU A 188 -2.03 6.32 -12.13
N ILE A 189 -2.10 5.81 -10.91
CA ILE A 189 -3.33 5.82 -10.10
C ILE A 189 -3.72 7.25 -9.76
N ASP A 190 -2.78 8.05 -9.30
CA ASP A 190 -3.03 9.41 -8.82
C ASP A 190 -3.17 10.43 -9.97
N GLY A 191 -2.46 10.20 -11.07
CA GLY A 191 -2.55 11.05 -12.26
C GLY A 191 -3.65 10.58 -13.21
N VAL A 192 -3.42 9.47 -13.87
CA VAL A 192 -4.25 9.00 -15.01
C VAL A 192 -5.60 8.47 -14.55
N MET A 193 -5.64 7.60 -13.53
CA MET A 193 -6.90 7.00 -13.08
C MET A 193 -7.82 8.04 -12.42
N MET A 194 -7.28 9.02 -11.69
CA MET A 194 -8.10 10.13 -11.16
C MET A 194 -8.70 10.98 -12.29
N ALA A 195 -7.93 11.23 -13.36
CA ALA A 195 -8.44 11.92 -14.54
C ALA A 195 -9.50 11.07 -15.28
N ALA A 196 -9.31 9.75 -15.37
CA ALA A 196 -10.28 8.85 -15.96
C ALA A 196 -11.61 8.83 -15.20
N ILE A 197 -11.55 8.73 -13.86
CA ILE A 197 -12.75 8.79 -13.00
C ILE A 197 -13.45 10.15 -13.17
N TYR A 198 -12.72 11.24 -13.09
CA TYR A 198 -13.26 12.58 -13.27
C TYR A 198 -13.89 12.79 -14.67
N SER A 199 -13.30 12.20 -15.70
CA SER A 199 -13.83 12.25 -17.06
C SER A 199 -15.16 11.50 -17.24
N GLY A 200 -15.50 10.61 -16.28
CA GLY A 200 -16.63 9.71 -16.36
C GLY A 200 -16.36 8.48 -17.24
N ALA A 201 -15.09 8.04 -17.35
CA ALA A 201 -14.74 6.80 -18.03
C ALA A 201 -15.49 5.62 -17.42
N LYS A 202 -16.05 4.76 -18.27
CA LYS A 202 -16.88 3.62 -17.83
C LYS A 202 -16.08 2.61 -17.02
N ASN A 203 -14.87 2.33 -17.46
CA ASN A 203 -13.89 1.53 -16.72
C ASN A 203 -12.52 2.22 -16.79
N PRO A 204 -12.05 2.89 -15.72
CA PRO A 204 -10.79 3.61 -15.76
C PRO A 204 -9.57 2.71 -16.01
N PHE A 205 -9.67 1.39 -15.74
CA PHE A 205 -8.58 0.43 -15.93
C PHE A 205 -8.56 -0.24 -17.31
N ASP A 206 -9.62 -0.01 -18.12
CA ASP A 206 -9.76 -0.57 -19.49
C ASP A 206 -10.50 0.45 -20.36
N MET A 207 -9.83 1.58 -20.59
CA MET A 207 -10.40 2.71 -21.32
C MET A 207 -10.40 2.45 -22.84
N THR A 208 -11.47 2.91 -23.50
CA THR A 208 -11.47 3.02 -24.95
C THR A 208 -10.48 4.10 -25.41
N LYS A 209 -10.15 4.10 -26.71
CA LYS A 209 -9.28 5.12 -27.28
C LYS A 209 -9.84 6.54 -27.07
N GLU A 210 -11.13 6.74 -27.24
CA GLU A 210 -11.78 8.04 -27.04
C GLU A 210 -11.70 8.50 -25.56
N GLU A 211 -11.87 7.57 -24.62
CA GLU A 211 -11.71 7.86 -23.19
C GLU A 211 -10.25 8.21 -22.86
N THR A 212 -9.28 7.48 -23.44
CA THR A 212 -7.85 7.77 -23.28
C THR A 212 -7.47 9.14 -23.82
N GLU A 213 -7.96 9.53 -25.02
CA GLU A 213 -7.74 10.86 -25.60
C GLU A 213 -8.32 11.96 -24.69
N LYS A 214 -9.53 11.77 -24.17
CA LYS A 214 -10.14 12.73 -23.20
C LYS A 214 -9.34 12.84 -21.91
N VAL A 215 -8.81 11.72 -21.40
CA VAL A 215 -7.95 11.71 -20.22
C VAL A 215 -6.64 12.47 -20.49
N GLN A 216 -6.00 12.24 -21.63
CA GLN A 216 -4.80 12.99 -22.02
C GLN A 216 -5.07 14.49 -22.06
N GLU A 217 -6.19 14.95 -22.64
CA GLU A 217 -6.57 16.37 -22.63
C GLU A 217 -6.72 16.92 -21.20
N LEU A 218 -7.32 16.14 -20.30
CA LEU A 218 -7.44 16.54 -18.89
C LEU A 218 -6.08 16.65 -18.21
N LEU A 219 -5.17 15.71 -18.44
CA LEU A 219 -3.80 15.75 -17.88
C LEU A 219 -3.03 16.98 -18.39
N VAL A 220 -3.15 17.30 -19.69
CA VAL A 220 -2.54 18.51 -20.28
C VAL A 220 -3.11 19.79 -19.61
N LYS A 221 -4.42 19.86 -19.38
CA LYS A 221 -5.06 20.98 -18.68
C LYS A 221 -4.65 21.06 -17.20
N GLN A 222 -4.43 19.92 -16.55
CA GLN A 222 -4.05 19.85 -15.14
C GLN A 222 -2.60 20.27 -14.91
N LYS A 223 -1.69 19.92 -15.80
CA LYS A 223 -0.24 20.11 -15.65
C LYS A 223 0.15 21.53 -15.18
N PRO A 224 -0.34 22.63 -15.78
CA PRO A 224 0.00 23.99 -15.35
C PRO A 224 -0.58 24.36 -13.96
N LEU A 225 -1.54 23.61 -13.45
CA LEU A 225 -2.16 23.83 -12.14
C LEU A 225 -1.35 23.19 -11.01
N LEU A 226 -0.50 22.22 -11.34
CA LEU A 226 0.26 21.50 -10.35
C LEU A 226 1.50 22.27 -9.89
N ARG A 227 1.78 22.19 -8.60
CA ARG A 227 3.03 22.64 -8.00
C ARG A 227 4.15 21.65 -8.28
N PHE A 228 3.89 20.34 -8.05
CA PHE A 228 4.81 19.26 -8.32
C PHE A 228 4.11 17.88 -8.38
N TYR A 229 4.84 16.88 -8.87
CA TYR A 229 4.58 15.48 -8.63
C TYR A 229 5.62 14.95 -7.64
N SER A 230 5.25 14.06 -6.73
CA SER A 230 6.17 13.45 -5.77
C SER A 230 5.84 11.98 -5.52
N ASN A 231 6.87 11.15 -5.40
CA ASN A 231 6.75 9.76 -4.92
C ASN A 231 7.00 9.64 -3.40
N SER A 232 7.03 10.77 -2.69
CA SER A 232 7.23 10.83 -1.24
C SER A 232 5.98 11.35 -0.54
N THR A 233 5.29 10.47 0.18
CA THR A 233 4.15 10.86 1.04
C THR A 233 4.56 11.96 2.03
N THR A 234 5.77 11.86 2.61
CA THR A 234 6.28 12.85 3.57
C THR A 234 6.43 14.24 2.94
N GLU A 235 6.90 14.33 1.69
CA GLU A 235 7.02 15.60 0.97
C GLU A 235 5.65 16.24 0.73
N ILE A 236 4.68 15.44 0.30
CA ILE A 236 3.30 15.90 0.08
C ILE A 236 2.68 16.39 1.40
N GLU A 237 2.84 15.65 2.49
CA GLU A 237 2.35 16.03 3.81
C GLU A 237 3.00 17.32 4.33
N GLN A 238 4.30 17.49 4.15
CA GLN A 238 5.01 18.71 4.50
C GLN A 238 4.53 19.92 3.69
N ALA A 239 4.29 19.73 2.39
CA ALA A 239 3.77 20.79 1.52
C ALA A 239 2.33 21.20 1.88
N LEU A 240 1.48 20.25 2.29
CA LEU A 240 0.14 20.53 2.84
C LEU A 240 0.24 21.24 4.20
N ALA A 241 1.16 20.82 5.05
CA ALA A 241 1.36 21.40 6.37
C ALA A 241 1.83 22.86 6.30
N SER A 242 2.76 23.16 5.41
CA SER A 242 3.27 24.53 5.21
C SER A 242 2.32 25.44 4.43
N GLY A 243 1.31 24.89 3.74
CA GLY A 243 0.45 25.62 2.82
C GLY A 243 1.10 25.92 1.46
N GLU A 244 2.23 25.30 1.15
CA GLU A 244 2.82 25.34 -0.20
C GLU A 244 1.85 24.76 -1.22
N VAL A 245 1.18 23.63 -0.85
CA VAL A 245 0.00 23.15 -1.57
C VAL A 245 -1.21 23.16 -0.65
N VAL A 246 -2.39 23.30 -1.24
CA VAL A 246 -3.65 23.33 -0.51
C VAL A 246 -4.49 22.06 -0.72
N ALA A 247 -4.16 21.30 -1.76
CA ALA A 247 -4.79 20.01 -2.09
C ALA A 247 -3.76 19.09 -2.72
N ALA A 248 -3.85 17.80 -2.38
CA ALA A 248 -3.00 16.78 -2.98
C ALA A 248 -3.69 15.41 -2.98
N THR A 249 -3.32 14.56 -3.94
CA THR A 249 -3.70 13.14 -3.85
C THR A 249 -2.88 12.46 -2.75
N THR A 250 -3.55 11.69 -1.92
CA THR A 250 -2.95 10.94 -0.80
C THR A 250 -3.73 9.65 -0.55
N TRP A 251 -3.15 8.81 0.26
CA TRP A 251 -3.88 7.71 0.91
C TRP A 251 -4.60 8.22 2.16
N ASN A 252 -5.57 7.47 2.63
CA ASN A 252 -6.42 7.85 3.77
C ASN A 252 -5.71 7.86 5.15
N ASP A 253 -4.45 7.46 5.24
CA ASP A 253 -3.60 7.58 6.44
C ASP A 253 -2.91 8.96 6.55
N SER A 254 -2.61 9.63 5.44
CA SER A 254 -1.97 10.95 5.43
C SER A 254 -2.79 12.03 6.17
N PRO A 255 -4.10 12.21 5.94
CA PRO A 255 -4.87 13.20 6.69
C PRO A 255 -4.89 12.93 8.19
N LEU A 256 -4.81 11.68 8.63
CA LEU A 256 -4.73 11.34 10.05
C LEU A 256 -3.47 11.94 10.70
N ARG A 257 -2.31 11.75 10.07
CA ARG A 257 -1.03 12.32 10.56
C ARG A 257 -1.04 13.85 10.57
N LEU A 258 -1.68 14.48 9.59
CA LEU A 258 -1.82 15.94 9.54
C LEU A 258 -2.79 16.47 10.61
N LEU A 259 -3.90 15.78 10.87
CA LEU A 259 -4.85 16.12 11.93
C LEU A 259 -4.20 15.99 13.32
N GLU A 260 -3.35 14.97 13.54
CA GLU A 260 -2.59 14.80 14.79
C GLU A 260 -1.60 15.96 15.04
N GLN A 261 -1.12 16.61 13.98
CA GLN A 261 -0.31 17.83 14.04
C GLN A 261 -1.16 19.10 14.24
N GLY A 262 -2.48 18.98 14.35
CA GLY A 262 -3.40 20.10 14.54
C GLY A 262 -3.74 20.87 13.26
N LEU A 263 -3.46 20.31 12.08
CA LEU A 263 -3.72 20.96 10.81
C LEU A 263 -5.19 20.78 10.39
N PRO A 264 -5.86 21.82 9.89
CA PRO A 264 -7.25 21.75 9.43
C PRO A 264 -7.31 21.12 8.02
N VAL A 265 -7.25 19.80 7.97
CA VAL A 265 -7.34 19.05 6.71
C VAL A 265 -8.58 18.15 6.69
N LYS A 266 -9.02 17.81 5.48
CA LYS A 266 -10.06 16.82 5.25
C LYS A 266 -9.66 15.89 4.11
N PHE A 267 -9.99 14.60 4.27
CA PHE A 267 -9.92 13.62 3.20
C PHE A 267 -11.22 13.65 2.41
N MET A 268 -11.13 13.90 1.13
CA MET A 268 -12.28 14.06 0.25
C MET A 268 -12.99 12.74 -0.03
N ARG A 269 -14.32 12.81 -0.06
CA ARG A 269 -15.20 11.77 -0.60
C ARG A 269 -15.84 12.27 -1.88
N PRO A 270 -15.13 12.16 -3.00
CA PRO A 270 -15.60 12.76 -4.24
C PRO A 270 -16.87 12.07 -4.72
N LYS A 271 -17.79 12.85 -5.26
CA LYS A 271 -19.05 12.35 -5.84
C LYS A 271 -18.84 11.39 -7.00
N GLU A 272 -17.71 11.47 -7.69
CA GLU A 272 -17.33 10.58 -8.78
C GLU A 272 -16.93 9.19 -8.28
N GLY A 273 -16.70 9.02 -6.98
CA GLY A 273 -16.17 7.82 -6.34
C GLY A 273 -14.70 7.96 -5.97
N ALA A 274 -14.29 7.25 -4.91
CA ALA A 274 -12.90 7.20 -4.48
C ALA A 274 -12.23 5.92 -5.00
N MET A 275 -10.98 6.05 -5.43
CA MET A 275 -10.17 4.89 -5.78
C MET A 275 -9.99 4.02 -4.54
N THR A 276 -10.42 2.77 -4.62
CA THR A 276 -10.35 1.79 -3.54
C THR A 276 -9.33 0.73 -3.88
N TRP A 277 -8.20 0.75 -3.18
CA TRP A 277 -7.22 -0.32 -3.28
C TRP A 277 -7.50 -1.41 -2.25
N THR A 278 -7.21 -2.65 -2.62
CA THR A 278 -7.37 -3.82 -1.77
C THR A 278 -6.14 -4.68 -1.86
N CYS A 279 -5.63 -5.13 -0.71
CA CYS A 279 -4.55 -6.10 -0.64
C CYS A 279 -5.01 -7.31 0.16
N GLY A 280 -4.48 -8.47 -0.17
CA GLY A 280 -4.99 -9.71 0.40
C GLY A 280 -3.98 -10.85 0.34
N LEU A 281 -4.42 -11.99 0.76
CA LEU A 281 -3.59 -13.16 1.00
C LEU A 281 -3.78 -14.16 -0.13
N SER A 282 -2.67 -14.70 -0.62
CA SER A 282 -2.63 -15.75 -1.64
C SER A 282 -1.88 -16.96 -1.15
N LEU A 283 -2.43 -18.14 -1.45
CA LEU A 283 -1.74 -19.41 -1.30
C LEU A 283 -0.82 -19.63 -2.49
N MET A 284 0.41 -20.07 -2.25
CA MET A 284 1.35 -20.36 -3.33
C MET A 284 1.12 -21.78 -3.88
N LYS A 285 1.27 -21.92 -5.20
CA LYS A 285 1.11 -23.21 -5.88
C LYS A 285 2.14 -24.25 -5.43
N GLU A 286 3.33 -23.81 -5.09
CA GLU A 286 4.43 -24.65 -4.63
C GLU A 286 4.59 -24.61 -3.09
N ALA A 287 3.54 -24.21 -2.35
CA ALA A 287 3.52 -24.27 -0.89
C ALA A 287 3.80 -25.70 -0.41
N ASP A 288 4.54 -25.84 0.68
CA ASP A 288 4.86 -27.13 1.27
C ASP A 288 3.57 -27.81 1.76
N PRO A 289 3.20 -28.99 1.21
CA PRO A 289 2.00 -29.70 1.64
C PRO A 289 1.98 -30.06 3.14
N ALA A 290 3.15 -30.25 3.75
CA ALA A 290 3.26 -30.54 5.18
C ALA A 290 2.90 -29.32 6.06
N LYS A 291 2.96 -28.12 5.50
CA LYS A 291 2.66 -26.86 6.19
C LYS A 291 1.28 -26.30 5.83
N LEU A 292 0.54 -26.96 4.95
CA LEU A 292 -0.69 -26.43 4.36
C LEU A 292 -1.74 -26.05 5.42
N ASP A 293 -1.95 -26.88 6.43
CA ASP A 293 -2.90 -26.57 7.50
C ASP A 293 -2.49 -25.32 8.29
N ARG A 294 -1.21 -25.18 8.59
CA ARG A 294 -0.68 -23.99 9.27
C ARG A 294 -0.75 -22.75 8.38
N THR A 295 -0.60 -22.91 7.06
CA THR A 295 -0.74 -21.80 6.10
C THR A 295 -2.19 -21.29 6.08
N TYR A 296 -3.18 -22.18 6.08
CA TYR A 296 -4.58 -21.79 6.20
C TYR A 296 -4.91 -21.12 7.54
N ASP A 297 -4.39 -21.64 8.64
CA ASP A 297 -4.55 -21.00 9.96
C ASP A 297 -3.90 -19.61 10.01
N LEU A 298 -2.80 -19.41 9.29
CA LEU A 298 -2.16 -18.10 9.19
C LEU A 298 -2.99 -17.15 8.34
N ILE A 299 -3.50 -17.59 7.19
CA ILE A 299 -4.44 -16.80 6.36
C ILE A 299 -5.65 -16.40 7.21
N ASP A 300 -6.24 -17.34 7.94
CA ASP A 300 -7.41 -17.08 8.78
C ASP A 300 -7.09 -16.14 9.95
N ALA A 301 -5.88 -16.22 10.52
CA ALA A 301 -5.42 -15.29 11.56
C ALA A 301 -5.34 -13.85 11.05
N PHE A 302 -4.85 -13.63 9.83
CA PHE A 302 -4.83 -12.31 9.20
C PHE A 302 -6.24 -11.78 8.88
N LEU A 303 -7.24 -12.64 8.73
CA LEU A 303 -8.65 -12.27 8.57
C LEU A 303 -9.38 -12.07 9.91
N SER A 304 -8.71 -12.25 11.04
CA SER A 304 -9.36 -12.18 12.36
C SER A 304 -9.73 -10.76 12.76
N PRO A 305 -10.78 -10.58 13.58
CA PRO A 305 -11.15 -9.27 14.13
C PRO A 305 -10.02 -8.62 14.96
N GLU A 306 -9.19 -9.43 15.62
CA GLU A 306 -8.03 -8.97 16.40
C GLU A 306 -7.00 -8.29 15.51
N THR A 307 -6.65 -8.93 14.40
CA THR A 307 -5.75 -8.35 13.38
C THR A 307 -6.35 -7.08 12.80
N GLY A 308 -7.64 -7.10 12.51
CA GLY A 308 -8.35 -5.94 11.97
C GLY A 308 -8.40 -4.76 12.93
N GLU A 309 -8.59 -5.00 14.23
CA GLU A 309 -8.49 -3.95 15.25
C GLU A 309 -7.11 -3.29 15.24
N TYR A 310 -6.04 -4.11 15.25
CA TYR A 310 -4.67 -3.62 15.19
C TYR A 310 -4.42 -2.82 13.91
N TRP A 311 -4.86 -3.34 12.75
CA TRP A 311 -4.72 -2.72 11.45
C TRP A 311 -5.39 -1.35 11.38
N ILE A 312 -6.66 -1.24 11.80
CA ILE A 312 -7.41 0.01 11.80
C ILE A 312 -6.73 1.04 12.70
N LYS A 313 -6.31 0.64 13.91
CA LYS A 313 -5.72 1.56 14.89
C LYS A 313 -4.36 2.08 14.49
N ASN A 314 -3.49 1.25 13.89
CA ASN A 314 -2.09 1.58 13.64
C ASN A 314 -1.81 2.04 12.22
N PHE A 315 -2.63 1.60 11.24
CA PHE A 315 -2.45 2.00 9.83
C PHE A 315 -3.56 2.95 9.33
N GLY A 316 -4.64 3.14 10.09
CA GLY A 316 -5.74 4.04 9.70
C GLY A 316 -6.56 3.57 8.50
N MET A 317 -6.44 2.31 8.12
CA MET A 317 -7.03 1.73 6.92
C MET A 317 -8.11 0.72 7.27
N GLY A 318 -8.99 0.36 6.32
CA GLY A 318 -10.05 -0.60 6.54
C GLY A 318 -9.54 -2.05 6.54
N HIS A 319 -10.21 -2.92 7.28
CA HIS A 319 -9.98 -4.36 7.30
C HIS A 319 -11.15 -5.09 6.63
N SER A 320 -10.90 -6.30 6.10
CA SER A 320 -11.97 -7.05 5.42
C SER A 320 -13.02 -7.64 6.35
N ASN A 321 -12.66 -7.96 7.60
CA ASN A 321 -13.60 -8.51 8.57
C ASN A 321 -14.44 -7.41 9.22
N LYS A 322 -15.77 -7.50 9.07
CA LYS A 322 -16.73 -6.51 9.61
C LYS A 322 -16.65 -6.36 11.13
N LYS A 323 -16.38 -7.44 11.87
CA LYS A 323 -16.27 -7.44 13.33
C LYS A 323 -15.07 -6.66 13.85
N SER A 324 -14.09 -6.35 13.00
CA SER A 324 -12.95 -5.51 13.37
C SER A 324 -13.37 -4.10 13.77
N PHE A 325 -14.39 -3.57 13.08
CA PHE A 325 -14.90 -2.23 13.32
C PHE A 325 -15.65 -2.10 14.65
N ASP A 326 -16.24 -3.21 15.14
CA ASP A 326 -16.90 -3.24 16.45
C ASP A 326 -15.92 -3.15 17.63
N ARG A 327 -14.64 -3.47 17.37
CA ARG A 327 -13.57 -3.46 18.38
C ARG A 327 -12.89 -2.11 18.52
N VAL A 328 -13.17 -1.16 17.62
CA VAL A 328 -12.58 0.18 17.60
C VAL A 328 -13.64 1.20 18.05
N PRO A 329 -13.33 2.13 18.97
CA PRO A 329 -14.25 3.20 19.36
C PRO A 329 -14.73 4.03 18.15
N GLU A 330 -16.00 4.46 18.18
CA GLU A 330 -16.62 5.19 17.06
C GLU A 330 -15.89 6.49 16.72
N ASP A 331 -15.44 7.23 17.74
CA ASP A 331 -14.69 8.46 17.59
C ASP A 331 -13.30 8.23 16.98
N GLU A 332 -12.69 7.07 17.27
CA GLU A 332 -11.42 6.67 16.63
C GLU A 332 -11.61 6.25 15.17
N LEU A 333 -12.71 5.56 14.85
CA LEU A 333 -13.06 5.26 13.46
C LEU A 333 -13.29 6.55 12.68
N ALA A 334 -14.07 7.48 13.24
CA ALA A 334 -14.39 8.75 12.58
C ALA A 334 -13.13 9.59 12.27
N LYS A 335 -12.17 9.64 13.18
CA LYS A 335 -10.86 10.31 12.95
C LYS A 335 -10.11 9.74 11.74
N ARG A 336 -10.29 8.45 11.46
CA ARG A 336 -9.68 7.72 10.32
C ARG A 336 -10.55 7.75 9.06
N GLY A 337 -11.66 8.48 9.10
CA GLY A 337 -12.62 8.50 8.00
C GLY A 337 -13.35 7.16 7.82
N LEU A 338 -13.37 6.32 8.83
CA LEU A 338 -14.07 5.03 8.87
C LEU A 338 -15.33 5.11 9.73
N SER A 339 -16.18 4.11 9.65
CA SER A 339 -17.40 3.97 10.49
C SER A 339 -17.69 2.49 10.76
N ARG A 340 -18.69 2.22 11.60
CA ARG A 340 -19.20 0.85 11.82
C ARG A 340 -20.00 0.28 10.65
N GLN A 341 -20.16 1.05 9.58
CA GLN A 341 -20.82 0.64 8.35
C GLN A 341 -19.86 0.79 7.16
N PRO A 342 -18.73 0.02 7.15
CA PRO A 342 -17.71 0.16 6.12
C PRO A 342 -18.22 -0.17 4.73
N GLU A 343 -19.29 -0.99 4.61
CA GLU A 343 -19.92 -1.32 3.32
C GLU A 343 -20.42 -0.08 2.58
N GLU A 344 -20.84 0.96 3.28
CA GLU A 344 -21.31 2.21 2.65
C GLU A 344 -20.19 2.92 1.89
N TYR A 345 -18.94 2.80 2.35
CA TYR A 345 -17.78 3.33 1.63
C TYR A 345 -17.45 2.48 0.40
N LEU A 346 -17.51 1.17 0.55
CA LEU A 346 -17.13 0.21 -0.49
C LEU A 346 -18.14 0.17 -1.64
N LYS A 347 -19.44 0.43 -1.38
CA LYS A 347 -20.48 0.48 -2.41
C LYS A 347 -20.22 1.55 -3.49
N HIS A 348 -19.58 2.65 -3.13
CA HIS A 348 -19.24 3.76 -4.01
C HIS A 348 -17.75 3.78 -4.37
N GLY A 349 -17.00 2.78 -3.93
CA GLY A 349 -15.58 2.62 -4.22
C GLY A 349 -15.34 2.15 -5.65
N ILE A 350 -14.33 2.72 -6.29
CA ILE A 350 -13.83 2.25 -7.58
C ILE A 350 -12.65 1.34 -7.28
N PHE A 351 -12.90 0.03 -7.27
CA PHE A 351 -11.88 -0.95 -6.94
C PHE A 351 -10.74 -0.94 -7.95
N GLN A 352 -9.52 -0.82 -7.44
CA GLN A 352 -8.31 -0.88 -8.25
C GLN A 352 -8.18 -2.26 -8.90
N ALA A 353 -8.03 -2.25 -10.21
CA ALA A 353 -7.89 -3.43 -11.04
C ALA A 353 -6.63 -3.34 -11.91
N THR A 354 -6.30 -4.41 -12.63
CA THR A 354 -5.19 -4.42 -13.59
C THR A 354 -5.43 -3.41 -14.70
N ILE A 355 -4.47 -2.52 -14.93
CA ILE A 355 -4.50 -1.54 -16.03
C ILE A 355 -4.17 -2.27 -17.32
N ARG A 356 -5.14 -2.36 -18.25
CA ARG A 356 -4.98 -3.19 -19.48
C ARG A 356 -3.99 -2.61 -20.48
N ASN A 357 -3.93 -1.30 -20.61
CA ASN A 357 -3.02 -0.58 -21.51
C ASN A 357 -1.96 0.24 -20.76
N GLU A 358 -1.42 -0.31 -19.68
CA GLU A 358 -0.51 0.37 -18.73
C GLU A 358 0.66 1.07 -19.44
N ALA A 359 1.33 0.39 -20.38
CA ALA A 359 2.49 0.95 -21.09
C ALA A 359 2.15 2.19 -21.94
N GLU A 360 0.97 2.20 -22.59
CA GLU A 360 0.49 3.35 -23.35
C GLU A 360 0.18 4.53 -22.42
N LEU A 361 -0.56 4.27 -21.32
CA LEU A 361 -0.92 5.29 -20.35
C LEU A 361 0.30 5.87 -19.64
N GLN A 362 1.30 5.02 -19.34
CA GLN A 362 2.58 5.50 -18.79
C GLN A 362 3.28 6.43 -19.79
N GLY A 363 3.31 6.07 -21.08
CA GLY A 363 3.89 6.92 -22.13
C GLY A 363 3.19 8.29 -22.22
N ILE A 364 1.86 8.32 -22.18
CA ILE A 364 1.05 9.55 -22.18
C ILE A 364 1.36 10.39 -20.93
N PHE A 365 1.38 9.77 -19.76
CA PHE A 365 1.62 10.47 -18.50
C PHE A 365 3.00 11.10 -18.45
N GLU A 366 4.05 10.36 -18.86
CA GLU A 366 5.41 10.89 -18.91
C GLU A 366 5.55 12.01 -19.95
N ALA A 367 4.92 11.89 -21.13
CA ALA A 367 4.92 12.96 -22.13
C ALA A 367 4.30 14.25 -21.58
N VAL A 368 3.13 14.16 -20.91
CA VAL A 368 2.48 15.32 -20.29
C VAL A 368 3.35 15.92 -19.19
N LYS A 369 3.98 15.12 -18.33
CA LYS A 369 4.91 15.61 -17.30
C LYS A 369 6.10 16.36 -17.92
N ALA A 370 6.61 15.87 -19.05
CA ALA A 370 7.68 16.52 -19.79
C ALA A 370 7.23 17.80 -20.55
N GLY A 371 5.93 18.05 -20.65
CA GLY A 371 5.38 19.20 -21.40
C GLY A 371 5.30 18.98 -22.91
N LEU A 372 5.17 17.71 -23.35
CA LEU A 372 5.08 17.28 -24.75
C LEU A 372 3.62 17.04 -25.15
#